data_d43009176db6be40aae13e7313a7eb84
#
_entry.id   d43009176db6be40aae13e7313a7eb84
#
_cell.length_a   1.000
_cell.length_b   1.000
_cell.length_c   1.000
_cell.angle_alpha   90.00
_cell.angle_beta   90.00
_cell.angle_gamma   90.00
#
_symmetry.space_group_name_H-M   'P 1'
#
loop_
_entity.id
_entity.type
_entity.pdbx_description
1 polymer ?
#
loop_
_entity_poly.entity_id
_entity_poly.type
_entity_poly.pdbx_seq_one_letter_code
_entity_poly.pdbx_strand_id
1 'polypeptide(L)'
;VGGDLIGTARWGGVYLADVLALAGVDPAAEQLVSRSADGWTCGTPVSAVLDGRPALLATHMNGEVLSSVHGFPVRMIVPGLFGFVSATKWVTDIDVTTWDAFDPYWLQRGWAREAPMLASSRIDIPRAKSRHAAGMVTLGGFAWAPRAGVGSVCAGSRTSTRTSDTPESDSIA
;
A
#
# COMPACT_ATOMS: atom_id res chain seq x y z
N VAL A 1 -1.78 -4.36 8.27
CA VAL A 1 -1.75 -3.08 8.94
C VAL A 1 -3.02 -2.93 9.75
N GLY A 2 -2.90 -2.62 11.01
CA GLY A 2 -3.99 -2.74 11.99
C GLY A 2 -4.95 -1.56 12.06
N GLY A 3 -5.47 -1.02 10.95
CA GLY A 3 -6.45 0.09 10.98
C GLY A 3 -6.01 1.26 10.13
N ASP A 4 -6.03 2.44 10.60
CA ASP A 4 -6.03 3.78 10.00
C ASP A 4 -4.91 4.14 8.97
N LEU A 5 -4.18 3.16 8.42
CA LEU A 5 -3.08 3.37 7.49
C LEU A 5 -3.46 3.12 6.02
N ILE A 6 -4.75 3.10 5.69
CA ILE A 6 -5.28 2.98 4.33
C ILE A 6 -6.28 4.09 4.09
N GLY A 7 -6.16 4.73 2.93
CA GLY A 7 -7.10 5.71 2.44
C GLY A 7 -7.18 5.67 0.93
N THR A 8 -8.32 6.06 0.38
CA THR A 8 -8.52 6.22 -1.06
C THR A 8 -8.75 7.69 -1.35
N ALA A 9 -8.03 8.23 -2.33
CA ALA A 9 -8.17 9.62 -2.76
C ALA A 9 -7.98 9.73 -4.27
N ARG A 10 -8.54 10.78 -4.84
CA ARG A 10 -8.25 11.17 -6.22
C ARG A 10 -7.07 12.13 -6.21
N TRP A 11 -6.04 11.80 -6.96
CA TRP A 11 -4.81 12.58 -7.04
C TRP A 11 -4.73 13.33 -8.35
N GLY A 12 -4.22 14.57 -8.32
CA GLY A 12 -3.94 15.39 -9.48
C GLY A 12 -2.52 15.96 -9.41
N GLY A 13 -1.86 16.03 -10.55
CA GLY A 13 -0.48 16.51 -10.64
C GLY A 13 0.12 16.20 -12.02
N VAL A 14 1.44 16.14 -12.11
CA VAL A 14 2.16 15.78 -13.34
C VAL A 14 2.62 14.33 -13.28
N TYR A 15 2.68 13.67 -14.42
CA TYR A 15 3.23 12.32 -14.48
C TYR A 15 4.72 12.33 -14.19
N LEU A 16 5.13 11.47 -13.28
CA LEU A 16 6.54 11.36 -12.91
C LEU A 16 7.40 10.88 -14.09
N ALA A 17 6.86 10.01 -14.94
CA ALA A 17 7.54 9.58 -16.16
C ALA A 17 7.85 10.75 -17.11
N ASP A 18 6.95 11.73 -17.24
CA ASP A 18 7.18 12.90 -18.09
C ASP A 18 8.29 13.79 -17.52
N VAL A 19 8.31 13.96 -16.19
CA VAL A 19 9.37 14.71 -15.50
C VAL A 19 10.72 14.04 -15.69
N LEU A 20 10.78 12.72 -15.55
CA LEU A 20 11.99 11.94 -15.78
C LEU A 20 12.48 12.01 -17.24
N ALA A 21 11.56 12.01 -18.19
CA ALA A 21 11.89 12.17 -19.61
C ALA A 21 12.53 13.53 -19.91
N LEU A 22 12.07 14.60 -19.25
CA LEU A 22 12.66 15.94 -19.37
C LEU A 22 14.05 16.02 -18.72
N ALA A 23 14.26 15.33 -17.61
CA ALA A 23 15.53 15.33 -16.90
C ALA A 23 16.62 14.48 -17.60
N GLY A 24 16.21 13.51 -18.40
CA GLY A 24 17.10 12.48 -18.97
C GLY A 24 17.51 11.44 -17.91
N VAL A 25 16.94 10.25 -18.01
CA VAL A 25 17.24 9.15 -17.07
C VAL A 25 18.34 8.27 -17.66
N ASP A 26 19.37 7.99 -16.86
CA ASP A 26 20.37 6.99 -17.19
C ASP A 26 19.68 5.62 -17.35
N PRO A 27 19.86 4.91 -18.49
CA PRO A 27 19.32 3.56 -18.66
C PRO A 27 19.77 2.54 -17.62
N ALA A 28 20.89 2.77 -16.95
CA ALA A 28 21.40 1.93 -15.87
C ALA A 28 20.74 2.24 -14.49
N ALA A 29 19.90 3.24 -14.41
CA ALA A 29 19.26 3.63 -13.15
C ALA A 29 18.22 2.60 -12.70
N GLU A 30 18.26 2.27 -11.41
CA GLU A 30 17.41 1.25 -10.80
C GLU A 30 16.42 1.83 -9.81
N GLN A 31 16.79 2.92 -9.12
CA GLN A 31 15.93 3.56 -8.12
C GLN A 31 15.85 5.08 -8.28
N LEU A 32 14.70 5.61 -7.90
CA LEU A 32 14.50 7.02 -7.61
C LEU A 32 14.62 7.21 -6.10
N VAL A 33 15.56 8.02 -5.66
CA VAL A 33 15.67 8.43 -4.25
C VAL A 33 14.98 9.78 -4.10
N SER A 34 13.75 9.76 -3.61
CA SER A 34 13.03 10.99 -3.28
C SER A 34 13.31 11.42 -1.84
N ARG A 35 13.56 12.73 -1.65
CA ARG A 35 13.81 13.34 -0.34
C ARG A 35 12.65 14.22 0.08
N SER A 36 12.37 14.17 1.36
CA SER A 36 11.35 15.00 2.01
C SER A 36 12.00 16.15 2.75
N ALA A 37 11.29 17.27 2.87
CA ALA A 37 11.76 18.44 3.63
C ALA A 37 12.05 18.15 5.12
N ASP A 38 11.51 17.08 5.69
CA ASP A 38 11.80 16.61 7.05
C ASP A 38 13.00 15.65 7.13
N GLY A 39 13.69 15.43 6.00
CA GLY A 39 14.89 14.57 5.92
C GLY A 39 14.60 13.09 5.65
N TRP A 40 13.31 12.68 5.54
CA TRP A 40 13.00 11.30 5.18
C TRP A 40 13.36 11.02 3.72
N THR A 41 13.81 9.78 3.45
CA THR A 41 14.19 9.32 2.11
C THR A 41 13.42 8.07 1.71
N CYS A 42 13.03 8.00 0.45
CA CYS A 42 12.30 6.89 -0.13
C CYS A 42 12.99 6.40 -1.39
N GLY A 43 13.22 5.10 -1.50
CA GLY A 43 13.70 4.46 -2.72
C GLY A 43 12.53 3.83 -3.47
N THR A 44 12.32 4.27 -4.69
CA THR A 44 11.26 3.76 -5.58
C THR A 44 11.92 3.08 -6.78
N PRO A 45 11.54 1.84 -7.16
CA PRO A 45 12.04 1.22 -8.38
C PRO A 45 11.74 2.06 -9.61
N VAL A 46 12.74 2.39 -10.43
CA VAL A 46 12.57 3.12 -11.69
C VAL A 46 11.60 2.37 -12.62
N SER A 47 11.73 1.04 -12.67
CA SER A 47 10.84 0.18 -13.45
C SER A 47 9.37 0.35 -13.11
N ALA A 48 9.04 0.60 -11.85
CA ALA A 48 7.66 0.83 -11.42
C ALA A 48 7.11 2.20 -11.83
N VAL A 49 7.96 3.17 -12.11
CA VAL A 49 7.54 4.50 -12.61
C VAL A 49 7.39 4.49 -14.13
N LEU A 50 8.16 3.65 -14.83
CA LEU A 50 8.20 3.60 -16.28
C LEU A 50 7.36 2.46 -16.90
N ASP A 51 6.66 1.65 -16.10
CA ASP A 51 5.85 0.51 -16.59
C ASP A 51 4.44 0.92 -17.10
N GLY A 52 4.17 2.22 -17.22
CA GLY A 52 2.91 2.76 -17.71
C GLY A 52 1.84 3.02 -16.63
N ARG A 53 2.13 2.74 -15.35
CA ARG A 53 1.22 3.14 -14.27
C ARG A 53 1.21 4.67 -14.10
N PRO A 54 0.10 5.27 -13.63
CA PRO A 54 0.00 6.71 -13.44
C PRO A 54 0.74 7.16 -12.17
N ALA A 55 2.08 7.03 -12.16
CA ALA A 55 2.92 7.60 -11.12
C ALA A 55 2.91 9.13 -11.22
N LEU A 56 2.72 9.84 -10.11
CA LEU A 56 2.52 11.29 -10.08
C LEU A 56 3.48 12.00 -9.11
N LEU A 57 3.87 13.20 -9.49
CA LEU A 57 4.14 14.28 -8.56
C LEU A 57 2.83 15.04 -8.35
N ALA A 58 2.14 14.69 -7.28
CA ALA A 58 0.80 15.17 -6.99
C ALA A 58 0.86 16.52 -6.25
N THR A 59 0.04 17.45 -6.69
CA THR A 59 -0.17 18.77 -6.09
C THR A 59 -1.58 18.96 -5.55
N HIS A 60 -2.51 18.04 -5.94
CA HIS A 60 -3.91 18.08 -5.56
C HIS A 60 -4.38 16.72 -5.02
N MET A 61 -5.33 16.78 -4.09
CA MET A 61 -6.01 15.61 -3.50
C MET A 61 -7.51 15.91 -3.46
N ASN A 62 -8.34 15.04 -4.03
CA ASN A 62 -9.80 15.18 -4.10
C ASN A 62 -10.28 16.49 -4.76
N GLY A 63 -9.49 17.04 -5.70
CA GLY A 63 -9.81 18.27 -6.41
C GLY A 63 -9.29 19.56 -5.75
N GLU A 64 -8.73 19.47 -4.55
CA GLU A 64 -8.17 20.59 -3.80
C GLU A 64 -6.65 20.53 -3.77
N VAL A 65 -6.00 21.69 -3.62
CA VAL A 65 -4.54 21.77 -3.40
C VAL A 65 -4.18 20.99 -2.13
N LEU A 66 -3.05 20.29 -2.15
CA LEU A 66 -2.60 19.54 -0.99
C LEU A 66 -2.52 20.40 0.26
N SER A 67 -3.04 19.89 1.38
CA SER A 67 -2.74 20.47 2.68
C SER A 67 -1.32 20.12 3.13
N SER A 68 -0.79 20.84 4.09
CA SER A 68 0.54 20.55 4.68
C SER A 68 0.64 19.13 5.21
N VAL A 69 -0.42 18.63 5.87
CA VAL A 69 -0.49 17.25 6.40
C VAL A 69 -0.39 16.20 5.29
N HIS A 70 -0.92 16.52 4.11
CA HIS A 70 -0.90 15.62 2.95
C HIS A 70 0.28 15.81 2.01
N GLY A 71 1.21 16.71 2.32
CA GLY A 71 2.48 16.84 1.63
C GLY A 71 2.60 18.05 0.70
N PHE A 72 1.86 19.15 0.95
CA PHE A 72 2.05 20.42 0.22
C PHE A 72 3.53 20.85 0.24
N PRO A 73 4.10 21.38 -0.85
CA PRO A 73 3.45 21.68 -2.14
C PRO A 73 3.33 20.49 -3.09
N VAL A 74 4.15 19.44 -2.92
CA VAL A 74 4.17 18.30 -3.82
C VAL A 74 4.51 17.00 -3.07
N ARG A 75 3.82 15.93 -3.45
CA ARG A 75 4.12 14.59 -2.97
C ARG A 75 4.25 13.59 -4.11
N MET A 76 5.08 12.60 -3.94
CA MET A 76 5.16 11.48 -4.87
C MET A 76 4.07 10.45 -4.55
N ILE A 77 3.43 9.92 -5.59
CA ILE A 77 2.46 8.82 -5.52
C ILE A 77 2.76 7.83 -6.64
N VAL A 78 3.08 6.59 -6.29
CA VAL A 78 3.27 5.50 -7.26
C VAL A 78 2.25 4.39 -6.96
N PRO A 79 1.21 4.23 -7.79
CA PRO A 79 0.17 3.24 -7.57
C PRO A 79 0.70 1.81 -7.52
N GLY A 80 0.08 0.98 -6.68
CA GLY A 80 0.39 -0.44 -6.58
C GLY A 80 1.63 -0.80 -5.76
N LEU A 81 2.27 0.18 -5.13
CA LEU A 81 3.36 -0.02 -4.16
C LEU A 81 2.95 0.45 -2.77
N PHE A 82 3.51 -0.18 -1.73
CA PHE A 82 3.35 0.31 -0.37
C PHE A 82 3.98 1.70 -0.20
N GLY A 83 3.38 2.54 0.64
CA GLY A 83 3.73 3.95 0.80
C GLY A 83 5.19 4.21 1.17
N PHE A 84 5.86 3.28 1.85
CA PHE A 84 7.25 3.45 2.25
C PHE A 84 8.27 3.38 1.09
N VAL A 85 7.83 2.93 -0.09
CA VAL A 85 8.62 2.94 -1.35
C VAL A 85 7.97 3.81 -2.43
N SER A 86 6.90 4.57 -2.13
CA SER A 86 6.09 5.19 -3.20
C SER A 86 5.45 6.53 -2.88
N ALA A 87 5.52 7.02 -1.63
CA ALA A 87 4.61 8.10 -1.22
C ALA A 87 5.31 9.17 -0.37
N THR A 88 6.41 9.72 -0.87
CA THR A 88 7.13 10.82 -0.22
C THR A 88 6.28 12.09 -0.22
N LYS A 89 6.07 12.66 0.96
CA LYS A 89 5.45 13.97 1.16
C LYS A 89 6.52 15.06 1.16
N TRP A 90 6.12 16.31 0.90
CA TRP A 90 7.03 17.47 0.95
C TRP A 90 8.31 17.23 0.15
N VAL A 91 8.16 16.73 -1.08
CA VAL A 91 9.31 16.38 -1.93
C VAL A 91 10.15 17.63 -2.22
N THR A 92 11.45 17.56 -1.93
CA THR A 92 12.42 18.60 -2.22
C THR A 92 13.24 18.28 -3.46
N ASP A 93 13.61 17.01 -3.62
CA ASP A 93 14.40 16.55 -4.74
C ASP A 93 14.18 15.04 -5.01
N ILE A 94 14.58 14.60 -6.19
CA ILE A 94 14.57 13.20 -6.61
C ILE A 94 15.86 12.92 -7.36
N ASP A 95 16.73 12.09 -6.78
CA ASP A 95 17.89 11.56 -7.44
C ASP A 95 17.56 10.27 -8.18
N VAL A 96 18.16 10.09 -9.35
CA VAL A 96 18.07 8.85 -10.14
C VAL A 96 19.40 8.12 -10.03
N THR A 97 19.39 6.88 -9.49
CA THR A 97 20.64 6.18 -9.13
C THR A 97 20.47 4.66 -9.14
N THR A 98 21.50 3.93 -8.75
CA THR A 98 21.47 2.47 -8.56
C THR A 98 21.19 2.11 -7.10
N TRP A 99 20.78 0.85 -6.84
CA TRP A 99 20.53 0.39 -5.47
C TRP A 99 21.78 0.31 -4.62
N ASP A 100 22.95 0.17 -5.23
CA ASP A 100 24.23 0.07 -4.52
C ASP A 100 24.79 1.45 -4.11
N ALA A 101 24.30 2.52 -4.73
CA ALA A 101 24.77 3.87 -4.47
C ALA A 101 24.13 4.51 -3.23
N PHE A 102 22.92 4.12 -2.87
CA PHE A 102 22.20 4.73 -1.75
C PHE A 102 21.15 3.78 -1.14
N ASP A 103 21.18 3.65 0.18
CA ASP A 103 20.16 2.95 0.96
C ASP A 103 19.16 3.93 1.58
N PRO A 104 17.90 3.96 1.13
CA PRO A 104 16.84 4.79 1.72
C PRO A 104 16.49 4.39 3.15
N TYR A 105 15.78 5.27 3.85
CA TYR A 105 15.46 5.15 5.27
C TYR A 105 14.99 3.76 5.74
N TRP A 106 14.03 3.16 5.03
CA TRP A 106 13.49 1.84 5.42
C TRP A 106 14.38 0.68 4.97
N LEU A 107 15.13 0.83 3.88
CA LEU A 107 16.06 -0.19 3.43
C LEU A 107 17.20 -0.39 4.43
N GLN A 108 17.74 0.68 5.01
CA GLN A 108 18.71 0.63 6.12
C GLN A 108 18.17 -0.12 7.35
N ARG A 109 16.86 -0.32 7.45
CA ARG A 109 16.16 -1.02 8.54
C ARG A 109 15.70 -2.42 8.16
N GLY A 110 16.22 -2.96 7.05
CA GLY A 110 15.95 -4.31 6.58
C GLY A 110 14.61 -4.48 5.86
N TRP A 111 13.96 -3.40 5.41
CA TRP A 111 12.75 -3.47 4.61
C TRP A 111 13.07 -3.75 3.14
N ALA A 112 12.10 -4.27 2.39
CA ALA A 112 12.29 -4.65 0.99
C ALA A 112 12.52 -3.43 0.08
N ARG A 113 13.35 -3.60 -0.96
CA ARG A 113 13.55 -2.64 -2.06
C ARG A 113 12.29 -2.45 -2.88
N GLU A 114 11.60 -3.55 -3.13
CA GLU A 114 10.31 -3.56 -3.81
C GLU A 114 9.23 -3.98 -2.83
N ALA A 115 8.13 -3.29 -2.86
CA ALA A 115 7.00 -3.57 -1.98
C ALA A 115 5.68 -3.44 -2.76
N PRO A 116 5.42 -4.37 -3.70
CA PRO A 116 4.17 -4.38 -4.45
C PRO A 116 3.00 -4.69 -3.51
N MET A 117 1.91 -3.94 -3.65
CA MET A 117 0.66 -4.26 -2.97
C MET A 117 -0.01 -5.45 -3.65
N LEU A 118 -0.13 -6.54 -2.92
CA LEU A 118 -0.84 -7.74 -3.36
C LEU A 118 -2.35 -7.55 -3.21
N ALA A 119 -3.14 -8.30 -4.01
CA ALA A 119 -4.58 -8.38 -3.80
C ALA A 119 -4.88 -8.88 -2.39
N SER A 120 -5.76 -8.21 -1.68
CA SER A 120 -6.10 -8.52 -0.29
C SER A 120 -7.49 -8.04 0.06
N SER A 121 -8.06 -8.64 1.11
CA SER A 121 -9.32 -8.19 1.70
C SER A 121 -9.30 -8.35 3.21
N ARG A 122 -10.13 -7.57 3.90
CA ARG A 122 -10.28 -7.63 5.34
C ARG A 122 -11.72 -7.32 5.75
N ILE A 123 -12.23 -8.07 6.72
CA ILE A 123 -13.49 -7.77 7.39
C ILE A 123 -13.15 -7.01 8.69
N ASP A 124 -13.71 -5.83 8.87
CA ASP A 124 -13.54 -4.99 10.05
C ASP A 124 -14.75 -5.04 10.98
N ILE A 125 -15.93 -5.32 10.41
CA ILE A 125 -17.19 -5.44 11.12
C ILE A 125 -17.84 -6.78 10.72
N PRO A 126 -18.22 -7.62 11.70
CA PRO A 126 -17.98 -7.50 13.12
C PRO A 126 -16.50 -7.70 13.50
N ARG A 127 -16.07 -7.12 14.60
CA ARG A 127 -14.69 -7.31 15.09
C ARG A 127 -14.41 -8.78 15.37
N ALA A 128 -13.19 -9.21 15.11
CA ALA A 128 -12.77 -10.58 15.40
C ALA A 128 -13.08 -10.96 16.87
N LYS A 129 -13.59 -12.17 17.06
CA LYS A 129 -13.99 -12.71 18.37
C LYS A 129 -15.18 -12.00 19.03
N SER A 130 -15.87 -11.06 18.38
CA SER A 130 -17.12 -10.50 18.91
C SER A 130 -18.23 -11.56 18.89
N ARG A 131 -19.17 -11.45 19.83
CA ARG A 131 -20.36 -12.32 19.92
C ARG A 131 -21.59 -11.53 19.51
N HIS A 132 -22.42 -12.12 18.68
CA HIS A 132 -23.65 -11.53 18.19
C HIS A 132 -24.81 -12.51 18.44
N ALA A 133 -25.99 -11.99 18.71
CA ALA A 133 -27.20 -12.81 18.73
C ALA A 133 -27.45 -13.42 17.35
N ALA A 134 -28.14 -14.55 17.30
CA ALA A 134 -28.57 -15.13 16.05
C ALA A 134 -29.52 -14.18 15.29
N GLY A 135 -29.26 -13.94 14.01
CA GLY A 135 -30.02 -13.00 13.18
C GLY A 135 -29.16 -12.32 12.13
N MET A 136 -29.66 -11.23 11.59
CA MET A 136 -28.96 -10.42 10.61
C MET A 136 -27.77 -9.69 11.25
N VAL A 137 -26.58 -9.84 10.65
CA VAL A 137 -25.36 -9.15 11.11
C VAL A 137 -24.78 -8.39 9.92
N THR A 138 -24.51 -7.10 10.13
CA THR A 138 -23.85 -6.28 9.13
C THR A 138 -22.37 -6.70 9.00
N LEU A 139 -21.93 -7.01 7.78
CA LEU A 139 -20.53 -7.22 7.46
C LEU A 139 -19.99 -5.96 6.81
N GLY A 140 -18.83 -5.48 7.25
CA GLY A 140 -18.14 -4.34 6.68
C GLY A 140 -16.63 -4.58 6.64
N GLY A 141 -15.99 -4.07 5.61
CA GLY A 141 -14.56 -4.22 5.41
C GLY A 141 -14.12 -3.60 4.09
N PHE A 142 -12.94 -3.95 3.63
CA PHE A 142 -12.44 -3.47 2.35
C PHE A 142 -11.64 -4.55 1.62
N ALA A 143 -11.52 -4.35 0.31
CA ALA A 143 -10.71 -5.19 -0.58
C ALA A 143 -9.97 -4.31 -1.58
N TRP A 144 -8.81 -4.75 -2.01
CA TRP A 144 -8.05 -4.09 -3.08
C TRP A 144 -7.32 -5.11 -3.96
N ALA A 145 -7.18 -4.75 -5.23
CA ALA A 145 -6.35 -5.45 -6.20
C ALA A 145 -5.76 -4.40 -7.16
N PRO A 146 -4.63 -3.76 -6.82
CA PRO A 146 -4.17 -2.51 -7.44
C PRO A 146 -3.94 -2.57 -8.95
N ARG A 147 -3.65 -3.75 -9.51
CA ARG A 147 -3.40 -3.92 -10.96
C ARG A 147 -4.62 -4.49 -11.71
N ALA A 148 -5.42 -5.30 -11.07
CA ALA A 148 -6.52 -6.03 -11.72
C ALA A 148 -7.89 -5.41 -11.47
N GLY A 149 -8.02 -4.53 -10.47
CA GLY A 149 -9.30 -4.09 -9.94
C GLY A 149 -9.99 -5.18 -9.12
N VAL A 150 -11.09 -4.84 -8.47
CA VAL A 150 -11.92 -5.77 -7.67
C VAL A 150 -13.22 -5.98 -8.40
N GLY A 151 -13.43 -7.18 -8.96
CA GLY A 151 -14.67 -7.55 -9.65
C GLY A 151 -15.77 -7.97 -8.66
N SER A 152 -15.43 -8.74 -7.63
CA SER A 152 -16.36 -9.20 -6.60
C SER A 152 -15.64 -9.53 -5.30
N VAL A 153 -16.38 -9.47 -4.20
CA VAL A 153 -15.92 -9.92 -2.87
C VAL A 153 -16.97 -10.85 -2.28
N CYS A 154 -16.56 -12.07 -1.89
CA CYS A 154 -17.43 -13.02 -1.23
C CYS A 154 -17.02 -13.17 0.24
N ALA A 155 -17.99 -13.12 1.14
CA ALA A 155 -17.83 -13.44 2.55
C ALA A 155 -18.54 -14.74 2.88
N GLY A 156 -17.85 -15.63 3.61
CA GLY A 156 -18.42 -16.91 4.06
C GLY A 156 -18.08 -17.20 5.51
N SER A 157 -18.97 -17.89 6.21
CA SER A 157 -18.71 -18.41 7.56
C SER A 157 -18.35 -19.88 7.49
N ARG A 158 -17.35 -20.31 8.28
CA ARG A 158 -17.12 -21.73 8.55
C ARG A 158 -17.74 -22.06 9.91
N THR A 159 -18.75 -22.90 9.92
CA THR A 159 -19.24 -23.52 11.15
C THR A 159 -18.34 -24.71 11.46
N SER A 160 -17.51 -24.63 12.50
CA SER A 160 -16.86 -25.81 13.02
C SER A 160 -17.82 -26.50 13.97
N THR A 161 -18.44 -27.58 13.56
CA THR A 161 -19.05 -28.54 14.48
C THR A 161 -17.91 -29.26 15.19
N ARG A 162 -17.69 -28.95 16.46
CA ARG A 162 -16.97 -29.87 17.33
C ARG A 162 -17.90 -31.03 17.59
N THR A 163 -17.68 -32.15 16.96
CA THR A 163 -18.14 -33.45 17.46
C THR A 163 -17.39 -33.70 18.75
N SER A 164 -18.09 -33.67 19.86
CA SER A 164 -17.56 -34.19 21.13
C SER A 164 -17.60 -35.73 21.03
N ASP A 165 -16.51 -36.32 20.58
CA ASP A 165 -16.28 -37.74 20.79
C ASP A 165 -15.99 -37.95 22.28
N THR A 166 -17.01 -38.36 23.00
CA THR A 166 -16.86 -38.94 24.33
C THR A 166 -16.28 -40.34 24.12
N PRO A 167 -15.12 -40.70 24.65
CA PRO A 167 -14.68 -42.07 24.60
C PRO A 167 -15.59 -42.90 25.51
N GLU A 168 -16.29 -43.84 24.91
CA GLU A 168 -16.98 -44.90 25.62
C GLU A 168 -15.93 -45.68 26.41
N SER A 169 -16.12 -45.74 27.72
CA SER A 169 -15.32 -46.59 28.61
C SER A 169 -15.73 -48.05 28.41
N ASP A 170 -14.95 -48.81 27.67
CA ASP A 170 -15.04 -50.27 27.69
C ASP A 170 -14.54 -50.79 29.06
N SER A 171 -15.48 -51.22 29.86
CA SER A 171 -15.25 -52.05 31.02
C SER A 171 -14.99 -53.49 30.54
N ILE A 172 -13.76 -53.97 30.72
CA ILE A 172 -13.45 -55.37 30.58
C ILE A 172 -13.51 -56.03 31.97
N ALA A 173 -14.35 -57.02 32.07
CA ALA A 173 -14.43 -57.97 33.18
C ALA A 173 -13.27 -58.99 33.15
#